data_f03433781b82d470d9a5ce44e1c9529e
#
_entry.id   f03433781b82d470d9a5ce44e1c9529e
#
_cell.length_a   1.000
_cell.length_b   1.000
_cell.length_c   1.000
_cell.angle_alpha   90.00
_cell.angle_beta   90.00
_cell.angle_gamma   90.00
#
_symmetry.space_group_name_H-M   'P 1'
#
loop_
_entity.id
_entity.type
_entity.pdbx_description
1 polymer ?
#
loop_
_entity_poly.entity_id
_entity_poly.type
_entity_poly.pdbx_seq_one_letter_code
_entity_poly.pdbx_strand_id
1 'polypeptide(L)'
;GAMSCLEGHCGELIINENLITSESKSIIARVGLNKECIAEKYTARKHGGLGNVFYTDGVKGKVIKIKIHGRTGEQGSLPQAMRKALKDNLKIQNDEHLALAGVFRILNGKIRSHVQPDYSDIKHEYYDPKQMKCVKDFLQFYEPIGPELQGYSVLWTGDPTGGDLNLRESGEHTHFHSYTKQNIAGHYHFDVTPEEIEYEGYFNTTEEVHRVNNI
;
A
#
# COMPACT_ATOMS: atom_id res chain seq x y z
N GLY A 1 10.66 8.41 -1.79
CA GLY A 1 9.59 9.29 -1.51
C GLY A 1 8.86 9.74 -2.74
N ALA A 2 7.58 9.59 -2.69
CA ALA A 2 6.67 9.99 -3.73
C ALA A 2 6.60 11.51 -3.82
N MET A 3 7.48 12.10 -4.56
CA MET A 3 7.53 13.55 -4.74
C MET A 3 7.20 13.96 -6.15
N SER A 4 6.45 13.13 -6.85
CA SER A 4 6.10 13.29 -8.24
C SER A 4 4.70 13.84 -8.46
N CYS A 5 4.03 14.35 -7.43
CA CYS A 5 2.70 14.94 -7.56
C CYS A 5 2.73 16.33 -8.21
N LEU A 6 3.48 16.46 -9.28
CA LEU A 6 3.51 17.70 -10.04
C LEU A 6 2.33 17.85 -10.99
N GLU A 7 1.64 16.74 -11.30
CA GLU A 7 0.49 16.75 -12.20
C GLU A 7 -0.48 15.61 -11.85
N GLY A 8 -1.75 15.93 -11.72
CA GLY A 8 -2.82 14.97 -11.43
C GLY A 8 -3.33 15.04 -9.98
N HIS A 9 -4.18 14.11 -9.62
CA HIS A 9 -4.72 14.01 -8.26
C HIS A 9 -3.70 13.40 -7.31
N CYS A 10 -3.54 13.98 -6.14
CA CYS A 10 -2.73 13.45 -5.05
C CYS A 10 -3.62 12.77 -4.02
N GLY A 11 -3.07 11.77 -3.33
CA GLY A 11 -3.75 10.98 -2.32
C GLY A 11 -3.35 9.51 -2.39
N GLU A 12 -4.02 8.66 -1.61
CA GLU A 12 -3.78 7.22 -1.64
C GLU A 12 -4.73 6.55 -2.62
N LEU A 13 -4.21 6.14 -3.77
CA LEU A 13 -4.99 5.56 -4.85
C LEU A 13 -5.00 4.02 -4.75
N ILE A 14 -6.20 3.46 -4.69
CA ILE A 14 -6.44 2.02 -4.77
C ILE A 14 -6.97 1.73 -6.18
N ILE A 15 -6.11 1.20 -7.04
CA ILE A 15 -6.49 0.82 -8.41
C ILE A 15 -7.18 -0.55 -8.37
N ASN A 16 -8.39 -0.60 -8.92
CA ASN A 16 -9.14 -1.83 -9.13
C ASN A 16 -9.94 -1.69 -10.43
N GLU A 17 -9.32 -2.09 -11.53
CA GLU A 17 -9.85 -1.87 -12.87
C GLU A 17 -9.82 -3.15 -13.71
N ASN A 18 -10.89 -3.36 -14.47
CA ASN A 18 -10.92 -4.35 -15.52
C ASN A 18 -10.69 -3.65 -16.88
N LEU A 19 -9.51 -3.82 -17.44
CA LEU A 19 -9.13 -3.16 -18.69
C LEU A 19 -9.87 -3.68 -19.93
N ILE A 20 -10.45 -4.88 -19.85
CA ILE A 20 -11.22 -5.48 -20.95
C ILE A 20 -12.62 -4.88 -20.98
N THR A 21 -13.29 -4.80 -19.81
CA THR A 21 -14.67 -4.28 -19.72
C THR A 21 -14.72 -2.79 -19.46
N SER A 22 -13.59 -2.14 -19.17
CA SER A 22 -13.50 -0.76 -18.72
C SER A 22 -14.26 -0.48 -17.41
N GLU A 23 -14.54 -1.52 -16.62
CA GLU A 23 -15.13 -1.35 -15.29
C GLU A 23 -14.07 -0.92 -14.30
N SER A 24 -14.31 0.20 -13.60
CA SER A 24 -13.45 0.69 -12.54
C SER A 24 -14.18 0.70 -11.20
N LYS A 25 -13.54 0.10 -10.19
CA LYS A 25 -13.86 0.17 -8.76
C LYS A 25 -12.77 0.88 -7.96
N SER A 26 -11.94 1.65 -8.65
CA SER A 26 -10.84 2.39 -8.05
C SER A 26 -11.34 3.47 -7.09
N ILE A 27 -10.63 3.62 -5.98
CA ILE A 27 -10.94 4.57 -4.90
C ILE A 27 -9.69 5.40 -4.63
N ILE A 28 -9.89 6.70 -4.38
CA ILE A 28 -8.85 7.58 -3.88
C ILE A 28 -9.20 8.08 -2.49
N ALA A 29 -8.25 8.02 -1.57
CA ALA A 29 -8.35 8.65 -0.27
C ALA A 29 -7.60 9.98 -0.29
N ARG A 30 -8.24 11.04 0.18
CA ARG A 30 -7.68 12.40 0.29
C ARG A 30 -7.89 12.96 1.68
N VAL A 31 -7.12 13.96 2.03
CA VAL A 31 -7.28 14.72 3.27
C VAL A 31 -8.23 15.89 3.01
N GLY A 32 -9.30 15.97 3.77
CA GLY A 32 -10.25 17.08 3.73
C GLY A 32 -9.76 18.31 4.49
N LEU A 33 -10.53 19.38 4.41
CA LEU A 33 -10.18 20.68 5.01
C LEU A 33 -10.04 20.64 6.56
N ASN A 34 -10.77 19.74 7.21
CA ASN A 34 -10.69 19.57 8.66
C ASN A 34 -9.78 18.36 9.03
N LYS A 35 -8.91 17.94 8.13
CA LYS A 35 -8.01 16.79 8.27
C LYS A 35 -8.74 15.43 8.36
N GLU A 36 -10.01 15.37 8.00
CA GLU A 36 -10.75 14.12 7.85
C GLU A 36 -10.28 13.34 6.62
N CYS A 37 -10.40 12.01 6.65
CA CYS A 37 -10.23 11.20 5.47
C CYS A 37 -11.48 11.30 4.59
N ILE A 38 -11.30 11.54 3.31
CA ILE A 38 -12.34 11.50 2.27
C ILE A 38 -11.98 10.38 1.32
N ALA A 39 -12.82 9.35 1.23
CA ALA A 39 -12.65 8.25 0.29
C ALA A 39 -13.76 8.31 -0.76
N GLU A 40 -13.37 8.44 -2.01
CA GLU A 40 -14.30 8.61 -3.13
C GLU A 40 -13.92 7.75 -4.34
N LYS A 41 -14.86 7.53 -5.24
CA LYS A 41 -14.60 6.83 -6.49
C LYS A 41 -13.58 7.63 -7.32
N TYR A 42 -12.52 6.98 -7.74
CA TYR A 42 -11.54 7.59 -8.62
C TYR A 42 -12.01 7.52 -10.07
N THR A 43 -12.14 8.68 -10.72
CA THR A 43 -12.58 8.82 -12.09
C THR A 43 -11.60 9.57 -12.99
N ALA A 44 -10.56 10.14 -12.39
CA ALA A 44 -9.51 10.84 -13.11
C ALA A 44 -8.58 9.86 -13.85
N ARG A 45 -7.88 10.36 -14.86
CA ARG A 45 -6.92 9.57 -15.65
C ARG A 45 -5.47 9.83 -15.28
N LYS A 46 -5.22 10.82 -14.44
CA LYS A 46 -3.87 11.22 -14.03
C LYS A 46 -3.78 11.19 -12.50
N HIS A 47 -2.78 10.49 -12.01
CA HIS A 47 -2.46 10.43 -10.60
C HIS A 47 -0.98 10.77 -10.42
N GLY A 48 -0.71 11.71 -9.54
CA GLY A 48 0.64 12.08 -9.15
C GLY A 48 1.06 11.26 -7.93
N GLY A 49 1.92 10.30 -8.11
CA GLY A 49 2.41 9.49 -7.00
C GLY A 49 3.26 8.31 -7.42
N LEU A 50 3.94 7.73 -6.43
CA LEU A 50 4.60 6.44 -6.55
C LEU A 50 3.60 5.36 -6.20
N GLY A 51 3.50 4.33 -7.00
CA GLY A 51 2.57 3.23 -6.76
C GLY A 51 3.08 1.91 -7.28
N ASN A 52 2.54 0.83 -6.73
CA ASN A 52 2.76 -0.53 -7.21
C ASN A 52 1.45 -1.07 -7.75
N VAL A 53 1.48 -1.60 -8.95
CA VAL A 53 0.30 -2.14 -9.63
C VAL A 53 0.55 -3.60 -9.95
N PHE A 54 -0.41 -4.45 -9.60
CA PHE A 54 -0.44 -5.83 -10.04
C PHE A 54 -1.36 -5.96 -11.25
N TYR A 55 -0.78 -6.44 -12.34
CA TYR A 55 -1.50 -6.73 -13.57
C TYR A 55 -1.70 -8.23 -13.72
N THR A 56 -2.89 -8.66 -14.09
CA THR A 56 -3.24 -10.07 -14.32
C THR A 56 -4.15 -10.19 -15.53
N ASP A 57 -4.10 -11.34 -16.19
CA ASP A 57 -4.98 -11.68 -17.31
C ASP A 57 -6.43 -11.97 -16.88
N GLY A 58 -6.69 -12.02 -15.57
CA GLY A 58 -8.03 -12.27 -15.02
C GLY A 58 -8.49 -13.72 -15.10
N VAL A 59 -7.62 -14.65 -15.50
CA VAL A 59 -7.93 -16.08 -15.56
C VAL A 59 -7.92 -16.67 -14.14
N LYS A 60 -8.92 -17.51 -13.86
CA LYS A 60 -8.97 -18.24 -12.57
C LYS A 60 -7.79 -19.18 -12.43
N GLY A 61 -7.07 -19.05 -11.33
CA GLY A 61 -5.91 -19.87 -11.02
C GLY A 61 -5.83 -20.27 -9.55
N LYS A 62 -4.74 -20.94 -9.19
CA LYS A 62 -4.41 -21.23 -7.79
C LYS A 62 -3.92 -19.97 -7.11
N VAL A 63 -4.30 -19.80 -5.85
CA VAL A 63 -3.86 -18.69 -5.00
C VAL A 63 -3.38 -19.20 -3.66
N ILE A 64 -2.49 -18.45 -3.04
CA ILE A 64 -2.05 -18.70 -1.67
C ILE A 64 -3.10 -18.08 -0.75
N LYS A 65 -3.81 -18.93 0.01
CA LYS A 65 -4.74 -18.45 1.03
C LYS A 65 -4.03 -18.36 2.39
N ILE A 66 -4.17 -17.23 3.06
CA ILE A 66 -3.60 -16.96 4.37
C ILE A 66 -4.71 -16.65 5.35
N LYS A 67 -4.65 -17.28 6.54
CA LYS A 67 -5.46 -16.94 7.71
C LYS A 67 -4.54 -16.75 8.91
N ILE A 68 -4.71 -15.65 9.62
CA ILE A 68 -3.91 -15.31 10.79
C ILE A 68 -4.85 -14.85 11.90
N HIS A 69 -4.60 -15.35 13.10
CA HIS A 69 -5.26 -14.96 14.33
C HIS A 69 -4.21 -14.58 15.35
N GLY A 70 -4.20 -13.32 15.74
CA GLY A 70 -3.23 -12.78 16.65
C GLY A 70 -1.80 -12.82 16.10
N ARG A 71 -0.97 -11.90 16.50
CA ARG A 71 0.47 -11.92 16.25
C ARG A 71 1.21 -11.79 17.56
N THR A 72 2.17 -12.66 17.77
CA THR A 72 3.14 -12.56 18.86
C THR A 72 4.45 -12.03 18.26
N GLY A 73 4.96 -10.92 18.77
CA GLY A 73 6.19 -10.33 18.29
C GLY A 73 6.12 -8.81 18.21
N GLU A 74 7.09 -8.22 17.55
CA GLU A 74 7.18 -6.77 17.40
C GLU A 74 6.04 -6.20 16.56
N GLN A 75 5.77 -4.91 16.75
CA GLN A 75 4.85 -4.17 15.89
C GLN A 75 5.30 -4.29 14.43
N GLY A 76 4.34 -4.55 13.55
CA GLY A 76 4.63 -4.72 12.15
C GLY A 76 3.36 -4.87 11.32
N SER A 77 3.54 -5.08 10.04
CA SER A 77 2.45 -5.31 9.10
C SER A 77 2.42 -6.75 8.61
N LEU A 78 1.24 -7.19 8.13
CA LEU A 78 1.12 -8.50 7.47
C LEU A 78 2.08 -8.62 6.27
N PRO A 79 2.16 -7.65 5.35
CA PRO A 79 3.09 -7.75 4.22
C PRO A 79 4.56 -7.84 4.64
N GLN A 80 4.98 -7.11 5.67
CA GLN A 80 6.35 -7.19 6.20
C GLN A 80 6.64 -8.58 6.78
N ALA A 81 5.70 -9.13 7.57
CA ALA A 81 5.84 -10.47 8.12
C ALA A 81 5.93 -11.54 7.02
N MET A 82 5.10 -11.43 5.99
CA MET A 82 5.15 -12.31 4.81
C MET A 82 6.48 -12.19 4.09
N ARG A 83 6.93 -10.97 3.81
CA ARG A 83 8.19 -10.69 3.13
C ARG A 83 9.37 -11.30 3.90
N LYS A 84 9.40 -11.11 5.22
CA LYS A 84 10.42 -11.71 6.07
C LYS A 84 10.39 -13.23 6.02
N ALA A 85 9.20 -13.83 6.18
CA ALA A 85 9.05 -15.28 6.12
C ALA A 85 9.51 -15.87 4.79
N LEU A 86 9.21 -15.23 3.66
CA LEU A 86 9.68 -15.64 2.34
C LEU A 86 11.20 -15.60 2.24
N LYS A 87 11.83 -14.51 2.68
CA LYS A 87 13.29 -14.39 2.69
C LYS A 87 13.97 -15.48 3.52
N ASP A 88 13.49 -15.66 4.75
CA ASP A 88 14.12 -16.55 5.73
C ASP A 88 13.98 -18.04 5.34
N ASN A 89 12.85 -18.42 4.75
CA ASN A 89 12.55 -19.84 4.47
C ASN A 89 12.91 -20.28 3.06
N LEU A 90 12.83 -19.43 2.07
CA LEU A 90 13.16 -19.79 0.69
C LEU A 90 14.64 -19.63 0.35
N LYS A 91 15.44 -19.10 1.31
CA LYS A 91 16.88 -18.84 1.10
C LYS A 91 17.17 -18.08 -0.19
N ILE A 92 16.29 -17.12 -0.50
CA ILE A 92 16.38 -16.30 -1.70
C ILE A 92 17.72 -15.59 -1.71
N GLN A 93 18.50 -15.81 -2.75
CA GLN A 93 19.81 -15.20 -2.93
C GLN A 93 19.68 -13.71 -3.25
N ASN A 94 20.77 -12.95 -3.11
CA ASN A 94 20.75 -11.50 -3.23
C ASN A 94 20.22 -10.97 -4.57
N ASP A 95 20.36 -11.78 -5.64
CA ASP A 95 19.96 -11.40 -7.00
C ASP A 95 18.59 -11.98 -7.41
N GLU A 96 18.00 -12.82 -6.57
CA GLU A 96 16.69 -13.40 -6.82
C GLU A 96 15.61 -12.58 -6.10
N HIS A 97 14.55 -12.27 -6.81
CA HIS A 97 13.42 -11.53 -6.27
C HIS A 97 12.14 -12.33 -6.44
N LEU A 98 11.44 -12.52 -5.34
CA LEU A 98 10.08 -13.05 -5.37
C LEU A 98 9.14 -11.90 -5.05
N ALA A 99 8.15 -11.70 -5.90
CA ALA A 99 7.07 -10.75 -5.65
C ALA A 99 5.73 -11.48 -5.50
N LEU A 100 4.92 -10.99 -4.59
CA LEU A 100 3.54 -11.40 -4.38
C LEU A 100 2.64 -10.18 -4.47
N ALA A 101 1.47 -10.40 -5.04
CA ALA A 101 0.42 -9.41 -4.97
C ALA A 101 -0.90 -10.08 -4.54
N GLY A 102 -1.73 -9.33 -3.86
CA GLY A 102 -2.98 -9.90 -3.37
C GLY A 102 -3.87 -8.94 -2.63
N VAL A 103 -4.96 -9.51 -2.18
CA VAL A 103 -6.00 -8.82 -1.43
C VAL A 103 -6.17 -9.52 -0.08
N PHE A 104 -6.30 -8.76 0.98
CA PHE A 104 -6.61 -9.32 2.29
C PHE A 104 -7.65 -8.47 3.02
N ARG A 105 -8.33 -9.10 3.96
CA ARG A 105 -9.24 -8.43 4.89
C ARG A 105 -8.65 -8.41 6.28
N ILE A 106 -8.88 -7.31 6.97
CA ILE A 106 -8.68 -7.19 8.41
C ILE A 106 -10.05 -7.38 9.05
N LEU A 107 -10.27 -8.54 9.62
CA LEU A 107 -11.56 -8.96 10.17
C LEU A 107 -11.73 -8.50 11.62
N ASN A 108 -10.63 -8.42 12.36
CA ASN A 108 -10.57 -7.91 13.73
C ASN A 108 -9.25 -7.15 13.94
N GLY A 109 -9.19 -6.37 15.04
CA GLY A 109 -8.03 -5.56 15.40
C GLY A 109 -8.00 -4.19 14.74
N LYS A 110 -6.95 -3.44 15.04
CA LYS A 110 -6.76 -2.03 14.66
C LYS A 110 -5.41 -1.83 13.99
N ILE A 111 -5.36 -0.83 13.10
CA ILE A 111 -4.15 -0.45 12.35
C ILE A 111 -3.85 1.04 12.48
N ARG A 112 -2.62 1.40 12.16
CA ARG A 112 -2.20 2.75 11.85
C ARG A 112 -2.12 2.94 10.33
N SER A 113 -2.55 4.10 9.88
CA SER A 113 -2.51 4.47 8.46
C SER A 113 -2.14 5.95 8.27
N HIS A 114 -1.87 6.32 7.04
CA HIS A 114 -1.86 7.72 6.64
C HIS A 114 -2.60 7.93 5.32
N VAL A 115 -2.94 9.17 5.07
CA VAL A 115 -3.33 9.68 3.76
C VAL A 115 -2.42 10.84 3.42
N GLN A 116 -1.91 10.84 2.20
CA GLN A 116 -1.08 11.91 1.66
C GLN A 116 -1.98 13.09 1.28
N PRO A 117 -1.77 14.29 1.87
CA PRO A 117 -2.46 15.50 1.44
C PRO A 117 -2.11 15.90 0.01
N ASP A 118 -2.87 16.83 -0.54
CA ASP A 118 -2.57 17.39 -1.86
C ASP A 118 -1.30 18.26 -1.80
N TYR A 119 -0.34 17.97 -2.65
CA TYR A 119 0.92 18.72 -2.70
C TYR A 119 0.77 20.09 -3.38
N SER A 120 -0.32 20.35 -4.08
CA SER A 120 -0.57 21.66 -4.68
C SER A 120 -0.62 22.79 -3.64
N ASP A 121 -0.96 22.44 -2.39
CA ASP A 121 -1.00 23.39 -1.27
C ASP A 121 0.37 23.61 -0.60
N ILE A 122 1.38 22.82 -0.97
CA ILE A 122 2.74 22.99 -0.42
C ILE A 122 3.46 24.08 -1.20
N LYS A 123 3.85 25.13 -0.50
CA LYS A 123 4.80 26.09 -1.04
C LYS A 123 6.15 25.43 -1.28
N HIS A 124 6.82 25.74 -2.38
CA HIS A 124 8.12 25.20 -2.78
C HIS A 124 9.22 25.26 -1.71
N GLU A 125 9.10 26.13 -0.73
CA GLU A 125 10.02 26.28 0.41
C GLU A 125 10.09 25.03 1.34
N TYR A 126 9.09 24.16 1.30
CA TYR A 126 9.08 22.90 2.08
C TYR A 126 9.76 21.74 1.36
N TYR A 127 10.26 21.98 0.17
CA TYR A 127 10.83 20.96 -0.69
C TYR A 127 12.35 20.89 -0.57
N ASP A 128 12.86 20.63 0.64
CA ASP A 128 14.27 20.27 0.82
C ASP A 128 14.38 18.76 1.01
N PRO A 129 15.00 18.02 0.06
CA PRO A 129 15.22 16.57 0.23
C PRO A 129 16.02 16.21 1.50
N LYS A 130 16.76 17.16 2.06
CA LYS A 130 17.50 17.00 3.32
C LYS A 130 16.59 17.12 4.56
N GLN A 131 15.37 17.63 4.41
CA GLN A 131 14.39 17.78 5.49
C GLN A 131 13.37 16.63 5.47
N MET A 132 13.82 15.39 5.56
CA MET A 132 12.93 14.20 5.70
C MET A 132 11.89 14.34 6.82
N LYS A 133 12.14 15.18 7.82
CA LYS A 133 11.15 15.51 8.85
C LYS A 133 9.90 16.17 8.29
N CYS A 134 10.02 17.02 7.29
CA CYS A 134 8.87 17.73 6.71
C CYS A 134 7.87 16.78 6.04
N VAL A 135 8.32 15.71 5.39
CA VAL A 135 7.40 14.75 4.76
C VAL A 135 6.55 14.02 5.78
N LYS A 136 7.13 13.61 6.93
CA LYS A 136 6.38 12.96 8.01
C LYS A 136 5.40 13.92 8.68
N ASP A 137 5.78 15.18 8.84
CA ASP A 137 4.92 16.21 9.40
C ASP A 137 3.77 16.59 8.45
N PHE A 138 3.96 16.34 7.17
CA PHE A 138 2.98 16.61 6.13
C PHE A 138 1.92 15.53 6.01
N LEU A 139 2.26 14.25 6.21
CA LEU A 139 1.32 13.15 6.11
C LEU A 139 0.25 13.22 7.20
N GLN A 140 -1.00 13.06 6.83
CA GLN A 140 -2.08 12.98 7.80
C GLN A 140 -2.23 11.54 8.28
N PHE A 141 -1.90 11.31 9.54
CA PHE A 141 -2.02 10.00 10.17
C PHE A 141 -3.39 9.80 10.81
N TYR A 142 -3.84 8.54 10.75
CA TYR A 142 -5.08 8.06 11.36
C TYR A 142 -4.79 6.78 12.13
N GLU A 143 -5.15 6.77 13.43
CA GLU A 143 -5.07 5.60 14.31
C GLU A 143 -5.94 5.79 15.55
N PRO A 144 -6.51 4.72 16.13
CA PRO A 144 -6.61 3.37 15.58
C PRO A 144 -7.75 3.26 14.57
N ILE A 145 -7.51 2.58 13.45
CA ILE A 145 -8.50 2.33 12.41
C ILE A 145 -8.82 0.84 12.32
N GLY A 146 -10.03 0.50 11.99
CA GLY A 146 -10.51 -0.87 11.80
C GLY A 146 -11.53 -1.29 12.85
N PRO A 147 -11.97 -2.54 12.81
CA PRO A 147 -11.76 -3.55 11.76
C PRO A 147 -12.57 -3.29 10.48
N GLU A 148 -12.84 -4.34 9.71
CA GLU A 148 -13.64 -4.33 8.47
C GLU A 148 -12.97 -3.55 7.34
N LEU A 149 -11.67 -3.82 7.16
CA LEU A 149 -10.86 -3.22 6.11
C LEU A 149 -10.47 -4.25 5.06
N GLN A 150 -10.37 -3.81 3.82
CA GLN A 150 -9.82 -4.57 2.71
C GLN A 150 -8.55 -3.90 2.20
N GLY A 151 -7.43 -4.63 2.29
CA GLY A 151 -6.13 -4.19 1.82
C GLY A 151 -5.79 -4.79 0.46
N TYR A 152 -5.08 -4.00 -0.32
CA TYR A 152 -4.49 -4.37 -1.61
C TYR A 152 -2.98 -4.20 -1.47
N SER A 153 -2.24 -5.27 -1.66
CA SER A 153 -0.81 -5.29 -1.35
C SER A 153 0.00 -5.85 -2.50
N VAL A 154 1.13 -5.22 -2.72
CA VAL A 154 2.24 -5.77 -3.50
C VAL A 154 3.45 -5.81 -2.59
N LEU A 155 4.13 -6.94 -2.53
CA LEU A 155 5.35 -7.11 -1.77
C LEU A 155 6.41 -7.86 -2.58
N TRP A 156 7.68 -7.58 -2.29
CA TRP A 156 8.82 -8.26 -2.91
C TRP A 156 9.96 -8.46 -1.91
N THR A 157 10.71 -9.52 -2.13
CA THR A 157 11.78 -9.92 -1.21
C THR A 157 13.07 -9.15 -1.37
N GLY A 158 13.31 -8.59 -2.55
CA GLY A 158 14.50 -7.80 -2.89
C GLY A 158 14.22 -6.31 -3.04
N ASP A 159 15.14 -5.63 -3.70
CA ASP A 159 14.99 -4.24 -4.15
C ASP A 159 15.00 -4.21 -5.69
N PRO A 160 13.83 -4.12 -6.34
CA PRO A 160 13.73 -4.13 -7.80
C PRO A 160 14.34 -2.88 -8.45
N THR A 161 14.78 -1.91 -7.65
CA THR A 161 15.45 -0.71 -8.14
C THR A 161 16.97 -0.85 -8.21
N GLY A 162 17.52 -2.01 -7.81
CA GLY A 162 18.96 -2.22 -7.76
C GLY A 162 19.68 -1.39 -6.70
N GLY A 163 18.94 -0.83 -5.75
CA GLY A 163 19.46 0.03 -4.69
C GLY A 163 19.22 1.52 -4.90
N ASP A 164 18.80 1.95 -6.10
CA ASP A 164 18.58 3.37 -6.42
C ASP A 164 17.62 4.08 -5.45
N LEU A 165 16.53 3.42 -5.08
CA LEU A 165 15.53 3.94 -4.17
C LEU A 165 15.65 3.37 -2.75
N ASN A 166 16.61 2.46 -2.52
CA ASN A 166 16.84 1.79 -1.25
C ASN A 166 15.56 1.18 -0.65
N LEU A 167 14.84 0.40 -1.44
CA LEU A 167 13.56 -0.22 -1.05
C LEU A 167 13.74 -1.49 -0.19
N ARG A 168 14.95 -1.81 0.26
CA ARG A 168 15.24 -3.02 1.02
C ARG A 168 14.41 -3.16 2.29
N GLU A 169 14.16 -2.06 2.98
CA GLU A 169 13.39 -2.05 4.24
C GLU A 169 11.89 -1.92 4.00
N SER A 170 11.48 -1.30 2.90
CA SER A 170 10.09 -1.03 2.56
C SER A 170 9.63 -1.75 1.28
N GLY A 171 10.11 -2.97 1.06
CA GLY A 171 9.74 -3.79 -0.11
C GLY A 171 8.28 -4.26 -0.07
N GLU A 172 7.38 -3.36 0.27
CA GLU A 172 5.95 -3.59 0.25
C GLU A 172 5.20 -2.26 0.09
N HIS A 173 4.02 -2.34 -0.51
CA HIS A 173 3.12 -1.21 -0.64
C HIS A 173 1.69 -1.70 -0.49
N THR A 174 0.97 -1.16 0.45
CA THR A 174 -0.38 -1.61 0.80
C THR A 174 -1.29 -0.42 0.99
N HIS A 175 -2.32 -0.35 0.17
CA HIS A 175 -3.45 0.55 0.37
C HIS A 175 -4.68 -0.23 0.81
N PHE A 176 -5.56 0.42 1.52
CA PHE A 176 -6.78 -0.20 2.03
C PHE A 176 -7.98 0.75 1.97
N HIS A 177 -9.16 0.16 2.02
CA HIS A 177 -10.41 0.88 2.32
C HIS A 177 -11.30 0.03 3.23
N SER A 178 -12.22 0.67 3.95
CA SER A 178 -13.28 -0.07 4.64
C SER A 178 -14.33 -0.53 3.64
N TYR A 179 -14.84 -1.76 3.85
CA TYR A 179 -15.94 -2.30 3.04
C TYR A 179 -17.32 -2.12 3.70
N THR A 180 -17.37 -1.52 4.90
CA THR A 180 -18.60 -1.24 5.66
C THR A 180 -18.81 0.23 5.96
N LYS A 181 -17.73 1.02 6.02
CA LYS A 181 -17.77 2.43 6.41
C LYS A 181 -17.23 3.31 5.29
N GLN A 182 -17.87 4.45 5.11
CA GLN A 182 -17.38 5.47 4.19
C GLN A 182 -16.22 6.25 4.81
N ASN A 183 -15.42 6.88 3.96
CA ASN A 183 -14.33 7.77 4.37
C ASN A 183 -13.28 7.12 5.29
N ILE A 184 -13.04 5.82 5.10
CA ILE A 184 -11.95 5.09 5.73
C ILE A 184 -11.17 4.37 4.65
N ALA A 185 -10.03 4.95 4.29
CA ALA A 185 -9.09 4.42 3.32
C ALA A 185 -7.71 5.06 3.54
N GLY A 186 -6.66 4.54 2.93
CA GLY A 186 -5.33 5.11 3.04
C GLY A 186 -4.21 4.10 2.80
N HIS A 187 -3.01 4.52 3.16
CA HIS A 187 -1.82 3.68 3.19
C HIS A 187 -1.67 3.00 4.55
N TYR A 188 -1.53 1.68 4.54
CA TYR A 188 -1.40 0.86 5.75
C TYR A 188 0.05 0.83 6.23
N HIS A 189 0.26 1.10 7.52
CA HIS A 189 1.57 1.03 8.14
C HIS A 189 1.80 -0.25 8.93
N PHE A 190 1.04 -0.43 10.02
CA PHE A 190 1.21 -1.57 10.91
C PHE A 190 0.00 -1.75 11.83
N ASP A 191 -0.03 -2.90 12.51
CA ASP A 191 -1.04 -3.25 13.50
C ASP A 191 -0.77 -2.53 14.82
N VAL A 192 -1.79 -1.92 15.39
CA VAL A 192 -1.72 -1.30 16.74
C VAL A 192 -2.28 -2.21 17.83
N THR A 193 -3.02 -3.24 17.45
CA THR A 193 -3.51 -4.30 18.36
C THR A 193 -3.13 -5.68 17.82
N PRO A 194 -1.84 -6.04 17.78
CA PRO A 194 -1.39 -7.26 17.12
C PRO A 194 -1.96 -8.55 17.72
N GLU A 195 -2.25 -8.58 19.03
CA GLU A 195 -2.82 -9.76 19.69
C GLU A 195 -4.26 -10.06 19.25
N GLU A 196 -4.98 -9.02 18.83
CA GLU A 196 -6.39 -9.12 18.42
C GLU A 196 -6.56 -9.23 16.90
N ILE A 197 -5.47 -9.04 16.14
CA ILE A 197 -5.57 -8.92 14.69
C ILE A 197 -5.99 -10.23 14.04
N GLU A 198 -6.94 -10.15 13.13
CA GLU A 198 -7.37 -11.26 12.30
C GLU A 198 -7.32 -10.89 10.83
N TYR A 199 -6.58 -11.70 10.05
CA TYR A 199 -6.46 -11.53 8.60
C TYR A 199 -7.01 -12.75 7.86
N GLU A 200 -7.66 -12.48 6.74
CA GLU A 200 -7.86 -13.47 5.67
C GLU A 200 -7.44 -12.86 4.35
N GLY A 201 -6.50 -13.49 3.66
CA GLY A 201 -5.96 -12.97 2.42
C GLY A 201 -5.73 -14.01 1.35
N TYR A 202 -5.65 -13.52 0.10
CA TYR A 202 -5.44 -14.30 -1.11
C TYR A 202 -4.35 -13.60 -1.92
N PHE A 203 -3.27 -14.32 -2.15
CA PHE A 203 -2.09 -13.79 -2.84
C PHE A 203 -1.71 -14.67 -4.02
N ASN A 204 -1.11 -14.06 -5.02
CA ASN A 204 -0.51 -14.75 -6.14
C ASN A 204 0.96 -14.35 -6.30
N THR A 205 1.76 -15.25 -6.85
CA THR A 205 3.12 -14.94 -7.27
C THR A 205 3.08 -14.14 -8.56
N THR A 206 4.08 -13.27 -8.76
CA THR A 206 4.29 -12.59 -10.02
C THR A 206 5.34 -13.36 -10.83
N GLU A 207 5.18 -13.42 -12.13
CA GLU A 207 6.17 -13.99 -13.05
C GLU A 207 7.25 -12.95 -13.35
N GLU A 208 6.87 -11.69 -13.49
CA GLU A 208 7.77 -10.60 -13.85
C GLU A 208 7.50 -9.36 -13.00
N VAL A 209 8.55 -8.58 -12.73
CA VAL A 209 8.47 -7.27 -12.07
C VAL A 209 9.05 -6.24 -13.03
N HIS A 210 8.23 -5.27 -13.41
CA HIS A 210 8.62 -4.20 -14.29
C HIS A 210 8.74 -2.89 -13.52
N ARG A 211 9.90 -2.24 -13.64
CA ARG A 211 10.06 -0.85 -13.19
C ARG A 211 9.69 0.09 -14.33
N VAL A 212 8.70 0.93 -14.10
CA VAL A 212 8.30 1.98 -15.03
C VAL A 212 8.85 3.30 -14.52
N ASN A 213 9.48 4.08 -15.38
CA ASN A 213 10.17 5.34 -15.12
C ASN A 213 11.45 5.15 -14.27
N ASN A 214 12.58 5.15 -14.96
CA ASN A 214 13.86 5.45 -14.36
C ASN A 214 13.90 6.96 -14.10
N ILE A 215 13.71 7.34 -12.84
CA ILE A 215 13.91 8.72 -12.38
C ILE A 215 15.39 8.92 -12.10
#